data_83331330cb7dd57263310a161af0ea00
#
_entry.id   83331330cb7dd57263310a161af0ea00
#
_cell.length_a   1.000
_cell.length_b   1.000
_cell.length_c   1.000
_cell.angle_alpha   90.00
_cell.angle_beta   90.00
_cell.angle_gamma   90.00
#
_symmetry.space_group_name_H-M   'P 1'
#
loop_
_entity.id
_entity.type
_entity.pdbx_description
1 polymer ?
#
loop_
_entity_poly.entity_id
_entity_poly.type
_entity_poly.pdbx_seq_one_letter_code
_entity_poly.pdbx_strand_id
1 'polypeptide(L)'
;MKILTWPVVAGAALGIVAPLLTYNGNPGNMGFCAACFLRDTAGSLGLHHAAPLQYLRPELIGLVLGALASAFLSKEFKPRGGSAPLARISLGFFAMLGALIFLGCPWRAYLRLGGGDLTAIAGIIGLFAGVLGGIFLANRGFSLGKSKEQSQSSGLIGPIFAVILLVLALTQFKFGENLAIYTSEKGPGAQHAAIWMSLAGGLLLGVLMQKSRFCTIGAFRNFVLFRDAHLLNGVIALIVFAAITNALLGQFHLGFEKQPIAHNDYLYNFLSMALCGLCFALGGGCPGKQLVNIGEGNNDSALFVLGMLLGAAAAHNFGFAAAPTGVPTFTPYVLLAGFVVCLYIAFTNKSEA
;
A
#
# COMPACT_ATOMS: atom_id res chain seq x y z
N MET A 1 -27.40 14.71 7.15
CA MET A 1 -26.18 13.88 6.96
C MET A 1 -24.96 14.78 6.96
N LYS A 2 -23.99 14.64 7.89
CA LYS A 2 -22.77 15.46 7.88
C LYS A 2 -21.90 14.98 6.71
N ILE A 3 -21.80 15.77 5.65
CA ILE A 3 -21.00 15.45 4.46
C ILE A 3 -19.49 15.41 4.81
N LEU A 4 -19.02 16.27 5.69
CA LEU A 4 -17.63 16.37 6.11
C LEU A 4 -17.35 15.42 7.28
N THR A 5 -16.91 14.20 6.95
CA THR A 5 -16.46 13.19 7.91
C THR A 5 -14.95 12.99 7.83
N TRP A 6 -14.33 12.45 8.87
CA TRP A 6 -12.88 12.20 8.87
C TRP A 6 -12.39 11.37 7.69
N PRO A 7 -13.07 10.28 7.25
CA PRO A 7 -12.66 9.56 6.04
C PRO A 7 -12.72 10.40 4.75
N VAL A 8 -13.70 11.30 4.62
CA VAL A 8 -13.79 12.22 3.48
C VAL A 8 -12.60 13.19 3.49
N VAL A 9 -12.25 13.74 4.65
CA VAL A 9 -11.07 14.62 4.79
C VAL A 9 -9.79 13.87 4.45
N ALA A 10 -9.61 12.64 4.96
CA ALA A 10 -8.42 11.84 4.69
C ALA A 10 -8.31 11.44 3.21
N GLY A 11 -9.43 11.04 2.59
CA GLY A 11 -9.48 10.73 1.16
C GLY A 11 -9.17 11.95 0.29
N ALA A 12 -9.80 13.09 0.58
CA ALA A 12 -9.54 14.35 -0.12
C ALA A 12 -8.06 14.77 0.02
N ALA A 13 -7.50 14.69 1.23
CA ALA A 13 -6.09 15.01 1.46
C ALA A 13 -5.16 14.11 0.65
N LEU A 14 -5.41 12.80 0.58
CA LEU A 14 -4.63 11.88 -0.26
C LEU A 14 -4.80 12.24 -1.75
N GLY A 15 -6.02 12.57 -2.18
CA GLY A 15 -6.32 12.99 -3.56
C GLY A 15 -5.68 14.32 -3.95
N ILE A 16 -5.32 15.17 -2.99
CA ILE A 16 -4.58 16.43 -3.23
C ILE A 16 -3.07 16.20 -3.14
N VAL A 17 -2.61 15.60 -2.04
CA VAL A 17 -1.16 15.45 -1.76
C VAL A 17 -0.47 14.60 -2.82
N ALA A 18 -1.08 13.50 -3.27
CA ALA A 18 -0.45 12.62 -4.24
C ALA A 18 -0.19 13.30 -5.60
N PRO A 19 -1.17 13.97 -6.26
CA PRO A 19 -0.89 14.72 -7.49
C PRO A 19 0.09 15.88 -7.29
N LEU A 20 0.07 16.56 -6.14
CA LEU A 20 1.05 17.59 -5.83
C LEU A 20 2.47 17.04 -5.74
N LEU A 21 2.66 15.87 -5.11
CA LEU A 21 3.97 15.20 -5.08
C LEU A 21 4.40 14.74 -6.48
N THR A 22 3.47 14.28 -7.34
CA THR A 22 3.76 13.97 -8.74
C THR A 22 4.21 15.22 -9.50
N TYR A 23 3.53 16.33 -9.32
CA TYR A 23 3.89 17.61 -9.95
C TYR A 23 5.28 18.08 -9.52
N ASN A 24 5.69 17.79 -8.29
CA ASN A 24 6.99 18.16 -7.74
C ASN A 24 8.08 17.09 -7.90
N GLY A 25 7.87 16.08 -8.77
CA GLY A 25 8.92 15.16 -9.19
C GLY A 25 8.69 13.69 -8.90
N ASN A 26 7.67 13.29 -8.14
CA ASN A 26 7.33 11.88 -7.99
C ASN A 26 6.86 11.29 -9.34
N PRO A 27 7.01 9.96 -9.57
CA PRO A 27 6.65 9.36 -10.84
C PRO A 27 5.16 9.54 -11.16
N GLY A 28 4.84 9.67 -12.46
CA GLY A 28 3.47 9.84 -12.95
C GLY A 28 2.52 8.77 -12.42
N ASN A 29 1.31 9.18 -12.01
CA ASN A 29 0.32 8.32 -11.36
C ASN A 29 0.82 7.57 -10.11
N MET A 30 1.95 7.96 -9.52
CA MET A 30 2.58 7.29 -8.37
C MET A 30 2.99 8.30 -7.28
N GLY A 31 2.26 9.41 -7.14
CA GLY A 31 2.56 10.43 -6.15
C GLY A 31 2.49 9.92 -4.70
N PHE A 32 1.60 8.94 -4.41
CA PHE A 32 1.57 8.23 -3.14
C PHE A 32 1.09 6.78 -3.36
N CYS A 33 2.02 5.83 -3.35
CA CYS A 33 1.70 4.40 -3.54
C CYS A 33 2.43 3.55 -2.50
N ALA A 34 1.71 3.00 -1.54
CA ALA A 34 2.32 2.20 -0.47
C ALA A 34 3.11 0.98 -1.01
N ALA A 35 2.55 0.21 -1.96
CA ALA A 35 3.24 -0.96 -2.50
C ALA A 35 4.48 -0.58 -3.33
N CYS A 36 4.35 0.40 -4.25
CA CYS A 36 5.48 0.83 -5.08
C CYS A 36 6.61 1.43 -4.23
N PHE A 37 6.26 2.18 -3.20
CA PHE A 37 7.24 2.80 -2.31
C PHE A 37 7.90 1.79 -1.36
N LEU A 38 7.18 0.76 -0.92
CA LEU A 38 7.80 -0.40 -0.22
C LEU A 38 8.76 -1.15 -1.13
N ARG A 39 8.43 -1.33 -2.42
CA ARG A 39 9.32 -1.92 -3.42
C ARG A 39 10.60 -1.08 -3.56
N ASP A 40 10.48 0.22 -3.74
CA ASP A 40 11.62 1.12 -3.88
C ASP A 40 12.50 1.10 -2.61
N THR A 41 11.87 1.05 -1.43
CA THR A 41 12.57 0.88 -0.15
C THR A 41 13.30 -0.47 -0.06
N ALA A 42 12.67 -1.56 -0.50
CA ALA A 42 13.32 -2.88 -0.56
C ALA A 42 14.56 -2.86 -1.47
N GLY A 43 14.47 -2.20 -2.62
CA GLY A 43 15.61 -2.00 -3.52
C GLY A 43 16.72 -1.14 -2.92
N SER A 44 16.35 -0.05 -2.25
CA SER A 44 17.31 0.82 -1.56
C SER A 44 18.06 0.09 -0.44
N LEU A 45 17.39 -0.83 0.25
CA LEU A 45 18.00 -1.71 1.27
C LEU A 45 18.78 -2.91 0.69
N GLY A 46 18.89 -3.01 -0.64
CA GLY A 46 19.64 -4.09 -1.31
C GLY A 46 18.91 -5.44 -1.35
N LEU A 47 17.62 -5.50 -1.03
CA LEU A 47 16.85 -6.75 -1.10
C LEU A 47 16.57 -7.17 -2.57
N HIS A 48 16.68 -6.25 -3.51
CA HIS A 48 16.74 -6.53 -4.94
C HIS A 48 17.65 -5.53 -5.67
N HIS A 49 18.12 -5.90 -6.87
CA HIS A 49 19.08 -5.10 -7.64
C HIS A 49 18.47 -4.45 -8.89
N ALA A 50 17.15 -4.25 -8.94
CA ALA A 50 16.50 -3.51 -10.03
C ALA A 50 16.88 -2.02 -9.94
N ALA A 51 17.96 -1.63 -10.62
CA ALA A 51 18.57 -0.30 -10.55
C ALA A 51 17.60 0.89 -10.71
N PRO A 52 16.52 0.84 -11.53
CA PRO A 52 15.59 1.96 -11.64
C PRO A 52 14.59 2.09 -10.49
N LEU A 53 14.63 1.22 -9.47
CA LEU A 53 13.61 1.10 -8.42
C LEU A 53 14.20 1.08 -7.01
N GLN A 54 15.20 1.93 -6.77
CA GLN A 54 15.95 2.00 -5.51
C GLN A 54 15.90 3.42 -4.95
N TYR A 55 15.05 3.64 -3.96
CA TYR A 55 14.94 4.91 -3.24
C TYR A 55 14.23 4.74 -1.90
N LEU A 56 14.78 5.30 -0.81
CA LEU A 56 14.07 5.36 0.47
C LEU A 56 12.99 6.44 0.39
N ARG A 57 11.73 6.01 0.40
CA ARG A 57 10.57 6.88 0.21
C ARG A 57 10.16 7.59 1.50
N PRO A 58 10.45 8.91 1.65
CA PRO A 58 10.13 9.66 2.87
C PRO A 58 8.62 9.71 3.14
N GLU A 59 7.80 9.56 2.12
CA GLU A 59 6.34 9.51 2.21
C GLU A 59 5.86 8.39 3.14
N LEU A 60 6.44 7.18 3.03
CA LEU A 60 6.06 6.06 3.90
C LEU A 60 6.61 6.20 5.31
N ILE A 61 7.82 6.72 5.43
CA ILE A 61 8.42 7.05 6.72
C ILE A 61 7.52 8.05 7.45
N GLY A 62 7.15 9.14 6.76
CA GLY A 62 6.23 10.15 7.28
C GLY A 62 4.87 9.57 7.64
N LEU A 63 4.32 8.67 6.83
CA LEU A 63 3.03 8.02 7.10
C LEU A 63 3.04 7.25 8.44
N VAL A 64 4.09 6.46 8.69
CA VAL A 64 4.25 5.71 9.95
C VAL A 64 4.46 6.65 11.13
N LEU A 65 5.34 7.65 11.00
CA LEU A 65 5.66 8.59 12.09
C LEU A 65 4.48 9.55 12.38
N GLY A 66 3.74 9.98 11.35
CA GLY A 66 2.53 10.78 11.53
C GLY A 66 1.43 10.01 12.23
N ALA A 67 1.25 8.73 11.89
CA ALA A 67 0.31 7.84 12.58
C ALA A 67 0.74 7.59 14.04
N LEU A 68 2.04 7.42 14.30
CA LEU A 68 2.59 7.29 15.64
C LEU A 68 2.31 8.55 16.48
N ALA A 69 2.65 9.73 15.96
CA ALA A 69 2.40 10.99 16.65
C ALA A 69 0.93 11.19 16.98
N SER A 70 0.04 10.93 16.01
CA SER A 70 -1.40 11.00 16.20
C SER A 70 -1.89 10.00 17.25
N ALA A 71 -1.39 8.75 17.22
CA ALA A 71 -1.79 7.70 18.17
C ALA A 71 -1.35 8.04 19.60
N PHE A 72 -0.16 8.61 19.80
CA PHE A 72 0.29 9.08 21.12
C PHE A 72 -0.56 10.24 21.62
N LEU A 73 -0.78 11.26 20.80
CA LEU A 73 -1.58 12.43 21.16
C LEU A 73 -3.02 12.08 21.51
N SER A 74 -3.60 11.09 20.81
CA SER A 74 -4.98 10.60 21.03
C SER A 74 -5.06 9.50 22.10
N LYS A 75 -3.94 9.09 22.72
CA LYS A 75 -3.86 7.96 23.67
C LYS A 75 -4.36 6.62 23.07
N GLU A 76 -4.15 6.45 21.78
CA GLU A 76 -4.58 5.28 20.99
C GLU A 76 -3.41 4.36 20.58
N PHE A 77 -2.19 4.65 21.06
CA PHE A 77 -1.06 3.76 20.89
C PHE A 77 -1.26 2.50 21.72
N LYS A 78 -1.51 1.38 21.05
CA LYS A 78 -1.83 0.08 21.69
C LYS A 78 -0.96 -1.02 21.10
N PRO A 79 0.19 -1.33 21.72
CA PRO A 79 1.04 -2.43 21.28
C PRO A 79 0.28 -3.75 21.28
N ARG A 80 0.25 -4.41 20.13
CA ARG A 80 -0.46 -5.68 19.93
C ARG A 80 0.15 -6.50 18.81
N GLY A 81 0.00 -7.83 18.90
CA GLY A 81 0.50 -8.73 17.86
C GLY A 81 0.38 -10.20 18.26
N GLY A 82 1.01 -11.07 17.50
CA GLY A 82 1.09 -12.51 17.76
C GLY A 82 -0.08 -13.32 17.21
N SER A 83 -0.87 -12.75 16.27
CA SER A 83 -1.92 -13.49 15.60
C SER A 83 -1.45 -13.98 14.23
N ALA A 84 -1.29 -15.30 14.07
CA ALA A 84 -0.95 -16.02 12.84
C ALA A 84 0.23 -15.39 12.04
N PRO A 85 1.46 -15.28 12.59
CA PRO A 85 2.56 -14.54 11.99
C PRO A 85 2.93 -15.04 10.58
N LEU A 86 3.03 -16.34 10.36
CA LEU A 86 3.36 -16.90 9.04
C LEU A 86 2.29 -16.61 7.99
N ALA A 87 1.01 -16.71 8.37
CA ALA A 87 -0.09 -16.38 7.47
C ALA A 87 -0.04 -14.89 7.06
N ARG A 88 0.28 -13.98 7.99
CA ARG A 88 0.41 -12.54 7.69
C ARG A 88 1.57 -12.25 6.75
N ILE A 89 2.73 -12.86 6.98
CA ILE A 89 3.89 -12.73 6.07
C ILE A 89 3.53 -13.27 4.69
N SER A 90 2.90 -14.45 4.59
CA SER A 90 2.51 -15.05 3.31
C SER A 90 1.47 -14.20 2.57
N LEU A 91 0.45 -13.69 3.26
CA LEU A 91 -0.54 -12.80 2.67
C LEU A 91 0.10 -11.49 2.19
N GLY A 92 1.02 -10.91 2.96
CA GLY A 92 1.79 -9.73 2.56
C GLY A 92 2.66 -9.99 1.32
N PHE A 93 3.31 -11.13 1.27
CA PHE A 93 4.15 -11.57 0.15
C PHE A 93 3.35 -11.64 -1.16
N PHE A 94 2.25 -12.38 -1.18
CA PHE A 94 1.41 -12.51 -2.37
C PHE A 94 0.63 -11.24 -2.71
N ALA A 95 0.27 -10.44 -1.71
CA ALA A 95 -0.29 -9.11 -1.93
C ALA A 95 0.69 -8.21 -2.69
N MET A 96 2.00 -8.27 -2.37
CA MET A 96 3.01 -7.50 -3.09
C MET A 96 3.20 -8.01 -4.50
N LEU A 97 3.26 -9.33 -4.73
CA LEU A 97 3.36 -9.89 -6.08
C LEU A 97 2.18 -9.42 -6.95
N GLY A 98 0.95 -9.52 -6.45
CA GLY A 98 -0.21 -8.99 -7.16
C GLY A 98 -0.13 -7.49 -7.43
N ALA A 99 0.28 -6.70 -6.43
CA ALA A 99 0.44 -5.25 -6.57
C ALA A 99 1.52 -4.87 -7.60
N LEU A 100 2.59 -5.65 -7.74
CA LEU A 100 3.66 -5.38 -8.71
C LEU A 100 3.32 -5.92 -10.11
N ILE A 101 2.38 -6.84 -10.25
CA ILE A 101 1.80 -7.22 -11.54
C ILE A 101 0.85 -6.11 -12.03
N PHE A 102 -0.01 -5.54 -11.18
CA PHE A 102 -0.87 -4.39 -11.51
C PHE A 102 -0.09 -3.08 -11.63
N LEU A 103 1.13 -3.02 -11.15
CA LEU A 103 1.94 -1.81 -10.97
C LEU A 103 1.34 -0.82 -9.98
N GLY A 104 0.73 -1.30 -8.88
CA GLY A 104 0.20 -0.41 -7.86
C GLY A 104 -0.62 -1.07 -6.75
N CYS A 105 -0.82 -0.33 -5.66
CA CYS A 105 -1.72 -0.70 -4.57
C CYS A 105 -3.13 -0.09 -4.79
N PRO A 106 -4.13 -0.41 -3.94
CA PRO A 106 -5.47 0.17 -4.05
C PRO A 106 -5.47 1.70 -4.10
N TRP A 107 -4.67 2.40 -3.29
CA TRP A 107 -4.59 3.86 -3.34
C TRP A 107 -4.17 4.34 -4.72
N ARG A 108 -3.15 3.72 -5.29
CA ARG A 108 -2.70 4.06 -6.63
C ARG A 108 -3.75 3.76 -7.70
N ALA A 109 -4.52 2.67 -7.57
CA ALA A 109 -5.61 2.37 -8.52
C ALA A 109 -6.62 3.52 -8.59
N TYR A 110 -7.00 4.09 -7.43
CA TYR A 110 -7.90 5.25 -7.39
C TYR A 110 -7.24 6.55 -7.85
N LEU A 111 -5.95 6.76 -7.54
CA LEU A 111 -5.19 7.91 -8.03
C LEU A 111 -5.01 7.86 -9.55
N ARG A 112 -4.78 6.67 -10.13
CA ARG A 112 -4.75 6.45 -11.58
C ARG A 112 -6.08 6.84 -12.22
N LEU A 113 -7.20 6.35 -11.65
CA LEU A 113 -8.53 6.71 -12.13
C LEU A 113 -8.77 8.23 -12.01
N GLY A 114 -8.38 8.86 -10.90
CA GLY A 114 -8.42 10.31 -10.71
C GLY A 114 -7.45 11.08 -11.61
N GLY A 115 -6.42 10.44 -12.17
CA GLY A 115 -5.55 10.99 -13.21
C GLY A 115 -6.06 10.82 -14.64
N GLY A 116 -7.22 10.13 -14.82
CA GLY A 116 -7.81 9.84 -16.12
C GLY A 116 -7.40 8.49 -16.73
N ASP A 117 -6.63 7.67 -16.00
CA ASP A 117 -6.19 6.35 -16.44
C ASP A 117 -7.34 5.33 -16.31
N LEU A 118 -8.01 5.05 -17.41
CA LEU A 118 -9.13 4.11 -17.45
C LEU A 118 -8.69 2.64 -17.39
N THR A 119 -7.40 2.34 -17.57
CA THR A 119 -6.88 0.97 -17.42
C THR A 119 -6.96 0.49 -15.96
N ALA A 120 -7.04 1.42 -15.01
CA ALA A 120 -7.21 1.13 -13.59
C ALA A 120 -8.58 0.51 -13.26
N ILE A 121 -9.61 0.70 -14.09
CA ILE A 121 -10.97 0.19 -13.85
C ILE A 121 -10.96 -1.33 -13.71
N ALA A 122 -10.29 -2.05 -14.59
CA ALA A 122 -10.19 -3.51 -14.52
C ALA A 122 -9.57 -3.95 -13.18
N GLY A 123 -8.53 -3.27 -12.72
CA GLY A 123 -7.92 -3.52 -11.42
C GLY A 123 -8.84 -3.22 -10.24
N ILE A 124 -9.61 -2.12 -10.28
CA ILE A 124 -10.56 -1.76 -9.22
C ILE A 124 -11.69 -2.80 -9.13
N ILE A 125 -12.20 -3.26 -10.27
CA ILE A 125 -13.20 -4.34 -10.29
C ILE A 125 -12.61 -5.64 -9.74
N GLY A 126 -11.38 -5.99 -10.13
CA GLY A 126 -10.65 -7.14 -9.57
C GLY A 126 -10.48 -7.01 -8.05
N LEU A 127 -10.03 -5.85 -7.57
CA LEU A 127 -9.90 -5.58 -6.13
C LEU A 127 -11.20 -5.85 -5.37
N PHE A 128 -12.32 -5.34 -5.90
CA PHE A 128 -13.63 -5.55 -5.30
C PHE A 128 -14.02 -7.04 -5.30
N ALA A 129 -13.79 -7.77 -6.40
CA ALA A 129 -14.02 -9.21 -6.48
C ALA A 129 -13.21 -9.98 -5.43
N GLY A 130 -11.92 -9.64 -5.26
CA GLY A 130 -11.07 -10.24 -4.22
C GLY A 130 -11.57 -9.96 -2.80
N VAL A 131 -12.03 -8.74 -2.53
CA VAL A 131 -12.64 -8.39 -1.23
C VAL A 131 -13.91 -9.18 -0.98
N LEU A 132 -14.77 -9.38 -2.00
CA LEU A 132 -15.96 -10.24 -1.89
C LEU A 132 -15.58 -11.69 -1.55
N GLY A 133 -14.53 -12.22 -2.19
CA GLY A 133 -13.96 -13.53 -1.84
C GLY A 133 -13.52 -13.61 -0.39
N GLY A 134 -12.83 -12.59 0.11
CA GLY A 134 -12.42 -12.50 1.51
C GLY A 134 -13.60 -12.42 2.49
N ILE A 135 -14.65 -11.66 2.17
CA ILE A 135 -15.91 -11.62 2.95
C ILE A 135 -16.58 -13.00 2.99
N PHE A 136 -16.65 -13.68 1.84
CA PHE A 136 -17.21 -15.03 1.77
C PHE A 136 -16.47 -16.02 2.66
N LEU A 137 -15.13 -15.99 2.67
CA LEU A 137 -14.31 -16.84 3.51
C LEU A 137 -14.43 -16.48 5.00
N ALA A 138 -14.52 -15.18 5.34
CA ALA A 138 -14.78 -14.74 6.72
C ALA A 138 -16.13 -15.23 7.24
N ASN A 139 -17.18 -15.18 6.40
CA ASN A 139 -18.50 -15.72 6.76
C ASN A 139 -18.50 -17.25 6.91
N ARG A 140 -17.49 -17.95 6.40
CA ARG A 140 -17.26 -19.39 6.60
C ARG A 140 -16.34 -19.72 7.79
N GLY A 141 -16.09 -18.74 8.65
CA GLY A 141 -15.34 -18.91 9.90
C GLY A 141 -13.84 -18.63 9.79
N PHE A 142 -13.35 -18.05 8.67
CA PHE A 142 -11.95 -17.66 8.62
C PHE A 142 -11.62 -16.58 9.65
N SER A 143 -10.53 -16.79 10.39
CA SER A 143 -9.98 -15.82 11.34
C SER A 143 -8.48 -16.04 11.52
N LEU A 144 -7.69 -14.99 11.49
CA LEU A 144 -6.28 -15.03 11.88
C LEU A 144 -6.09 -15.04 13.42
N GLY A 145 -7.18 -15.12 14.18
CA GLY A 145 -7.17 -15.01 15.62
C GLY A 145 -7.05 -13.56 16.14
N LYS A 146 -7.12 -13.43 17.46
CA LYS A 146 -7.01 -12.13 18.15
C LYS A 146 -5.56 -11.80 18.43
N SER A 147 -5.13 -10.58 18.12
CA SER A 147 -3.84 -10.05 18.58
C SER A 147 -3.85 -9.92 20.10
N LYS A 148 -2.72 -10.27 20.73
CA LYS A 148 -2.50 -10.10 22.17
C LYS A 148 -1.83 -8.78 22.47
N GLU A 149 -2.09 -8.19 23.61
CA GLU A 149 -1.35 -7.03 24.10
C GLU A 149 0.14 -7.37 24.26
N GLN A 150 0.99 -6.40 23.93
CA GLN A 150 2.44 -6.53 23.99
C GLN A 150 3.06 -5.37 24.77
N SER A 151 4.34 -5.48 25.09
CA SER A 151 5.08 -4.42 25.77
C SER A 151 5.16 -3.16 24.91
N GLN A 152 5.27 -2.00 25.53
CA GLN A 152 5.46 -0.70 24.85
C GLN A 152 6.67 -0.74 23.90
N SER A 153 7.77 -1.33 24.34
CA SER A 153 8.99 -1.48 23.52
C SER A 153 8.76 -2.31 22.27
N SER A 154 7.98 -3.38 22.35
CA SER A 154 7.64 -4.20 21.20
C SER A 154 6.83 -3.41 20.16
N GLY A 155 5.88 -2.58 20.58
CA GLY A 155 5.08 -1.76 19.65
C GLY A 155 5.88 -0.66 18.97
N LEU A 156 7.03 -0.25 19.55
CA LEU A 156 7.90 0.79 19.00
C LEU A 156 8.89 0.26 17.95
N ILE A 157 9.06 -1.05 17.77
CA ILE A 157 10.03 -1.62 16.82
C ILE A 157 9.81 -1.08 15.40
N GLY A 158 8.58 -1.13 14.89
CA GLY A 158 8.26 -0.63 13.56
C GLY A 158 8.50 0.88 13.39
N PRO A 159 8.00 1.74 14.28
CA PRO A 159 8.34 3.17 14.29
C PRO A 159 9.84 3.47 14.42
N ILE A 160 10.59 2.75 15.25
CA ILE A 160 12.05 2.91 15.36
C ILE A 160 12.72 2.58 14.02
N PHE A 161 12.28 1.51 13.36
CA PHE A 161 12.77 1.19 12.02
C PHE A 161 12.49 2.31 11.01
N ALA A 162 11.32 2.95 11.08
CA ALA A 162 11.01 4.12 10.25
C ALA A 162 11.95 5.31 10.55
N VAL A 163 12.31 5.54 11.81
CA VAL A 163 13.30 6.58 12.19
C VAL A 163 14.69 6.22 11.63
N ILE A 164 15.13 4.97 11.72
CA ILE A 164 16.39 4.51 11.14
C ILE A 164 16.41 4.77 9.62
N LEU A 165 15.33 4.41 8.92
CA LEU A 165 15.22 4.69 7.49
C LEU A 165 15.28 6.19 7.18
N LEU A 166 14.68 7.04 8.03
CA LEU A 166 14.76 8.50 7.88
C LEU A 166 16.19 9.00 8.02
N VAL A 167 16.90 8.54 9.05
CA VAL A 167 18.32 8.90 9.26
C VAL A 167 19.15 8.49 8.07
N LEU A 168 19.00 7.26 7.57
CA LEU A 168 19.71 6.78 6.38
C LEU A 168 19.39 7.62 5.12
N ALA A 169 18.13 8.01 4.94
CA ALA A 169 17.70 8.85 3.81
C ALA A 169 18.30 10.27 3.87
N LEU A 170 18.43 10.85 5.07
CA LEU A 170 18.93 12.21 5.26
C LEU A 170 20.46 12.28 5.25
N THR A 171 21.13 11.31 5.88
CA THR A 171 22.60 11.34 6.06
C THR A 171 23.36 10.75 4.89
N GLN A 172 22.70 9.92 4.06
CA GLN A 172 23.37 9.13 3.01
C GLN A 172 24.64 8.44 3.54
N PHE A 173 24.49 7.81 4.69
CA PHE A 173 25.60 7.22 5.44
C PHE A 173 26.40 6.23 4.58
N LYS A 174 27.73 6.26 4.71
CA LYS A 174 28.64 5.38 3.97
C LYS A 174 29.34 4.40 4.91
N PHE A 175 29.48 3.16 4.48
CA PHE A 175 30.38 2.18 5.06
C PHE A 175 31.66 2.13 4.20
N GLY A 176 32.73 2.76 4.63
CA GLY A 176 33.94 2.92 3.81
C GLY A 176 33.64 3.79 2.59
N GLU A 177 33.91 3.26 1.41
CA GLU A 177 33.62 3.94 0.13
C GLU A 177 32.18 3.71 -0.39
N ASN A 178 31.46 2.74 0.18
CA ASN A 178 30.13 2.36 -0.26
C ASN A 178 29.04 3.07 0.55
N LEU A 179 27.94 3.45 -0.13
CA LEU A 179 26.73 3.91 0.53
C LEU A 179 26.08 2.75 1.30
N ALA A 180 25.50 3.05 2.47
CA ALA A 180 24.70 2.10 3.24
C ALA A 180 23.40 1.70 2.53
N ILE A 181 22.97 2.50 1.56
CA ILE A 181 21.74 2.33 0.79
C ILE A 181 22.01 2.53 -0.70
N TYR A 182 21.24 1.83 -1.53
CA TYR A 182 21.26 2.01 -2.99
C TYR A 182 20.28 3.12 -3.39
N THR A 183 20.67 3.91 -4.39
CA THR A 183 19.85 4.97 -4.98
C THR A 183 19.88 4.87 -6.50
N SER A 184 18.70 5.02 -7.13
CA SER A 184 18.57 5.02 -8.58
C SER A 184 19.08 6.30 -9.19
N GLU A 185 19.81 6.19 -10.31
CA GLU A 185 20.18 7.34 -11.15
C GLU A 185 19.14 7.61 -12.25
N LYS A 186 18.35 6.61 -12.63
CA LYS A 186 17.35 6.68 -13.70
C LYS A 186 16.08 5.91 -13.29
N GLY A 187 14.97 6.20 -13.97
CA GLY A 187 13.71 5.53 -13.78
C GLY A 187 12.90 6.03 -12.56
N PRO A 188 11.87 5.31 -12.14
CA PRO A 188 10.96 5.75 -11.06
C PRO A 188 11.64 6.00 -9.71
N GLY A 189 12.73 5.29 -9.40
CA GLY A 189 13.48 5.51 -8.15
C GLY A 189 14.24 6.83 -8.12
N ALA A 190 14.68 7.33 -9.28
CA ALA A 190 15.33 8.64 -9.41
C ALA A 190 14.33 9.81 -9.48
N GLN A 191 13.05 9.51 -9.70
CA GLN A 191 11.96 10.49 -9.70
C GLN A 191 11.39 10.64 -8.30
N HIS A 192 11.60 11.78 -7.67
CA HIS A 192 11.09 12.07 -6.33
C HIS A 192 10.96 13.57 -6.09
N ALA A 193 9.94 13.97 -5.36
CA ALA A 193 9.80 15.30 -4.83
C ALA A 193 10.89 15.59 -3.78
N ALA A 194 11.05 16.84 -3.39
CA ALA A 194 11.97 17.19 -2.32
C ALA A 194 11.66 16.41 -1.03
N ILE A 195 12.69 15.91 -0.35
CA ILE A 195 12.57 15.03 0.84
C ILE A 195 11.63 15.61 1.89
N TRP A 196 11.73 16.92 2.18
CA TRP A 196 10.89 17.60 3.14
C TRP A 196 9.42 17.66 2.74
N MET A 197 9.11 17.81 1.41
CA MET A 197 7.72 17.78 0.91
C MET A 197 7.13 16.37 1.03
N SER A 198 7.88 15.37 0.63
CA SER A 198 7.51 13.95 0.74
C SER A 198 7.26 13.55 2.19
N LEU A 199 8.15 13.95 3.09
CA LEU A 199 8.03 13.69 4.53
C LEU A 199 6.81 14.42 5.14
N ALA A 200 6.63 15.71 4.82
CA ALA A 200 5.49 16.50 5.31
C ALA A 200 4.16 15.93 4.81
N GLY A 201 4.08 15.56 3.52
CA GLY A 201 2.91 14.89 2.94
C GLY A 201 2.61 13.56 3.64
N GLY A 202 3.65 12.76 3.87
CA GLY A 202 3.54 11.50 4.63
C GLY A 202 3.05 11.71 6.06
N LEU A 203 3.63 12.65 6.81
CA LEU A 203 3.23 12.99 8.18
C LEU A 203 1.77 13.42 8.25
N LEU A 204 1.35 14.34 7.38
CA LEU A 204 -0.04 14.81 7.30
C LEU A 204 -1.00 13.64 7.05
N LEU A 205 -0.71 12.83 6.04
CA LEU A 205 -1.54 11.67 5.71
C LEU A 205 -1.53 10.64 6.84
N GLY A 206 -0.41 10.42 7.52
CA GLY A 206 -0.33 9.53 8.68
C GLY A 206 -1.28 9.93 9.80
N VAL A 207 -1.29 11.21 10.16
CA VAL A 207 -2.22 11.76 11.16
C VAL A 207 -3.68 11.60 10.72
N LEU A 208 -4.02 11.97 9.49
CA LEU A 208 -5.39 11.91 8.98
C LEU A 208 -5.90 10.48 8.84
N MET A 209 -5.07 9.56 8.34
CA MET A 209 -5.43 8.16 8.16
C MET A 209 -5.60 7.44 9.51
N GLN A 210 -4.80 7.79 10.51
CA GLN A 210 -4.91 7.26 11.86
C GLN A 210 -6.26 7.70 12.48
N LYS A 211 -6.55 9.01 12.48
CA LYS A 211 -7.79 9.56 13.05
C LYS A 211 -9.05 9.10 12.34
N SER A 212 -9.02 9.01 11.02
CA SER A 212 -10.16 8.62 10.22
C SER A 212 -10.43 7.11 10.20
N ARG A 213 -9.46 6.29 10.59
CA ARG A 213 -9.47 4.82 10.37
C ARG A 213 -9.66 4.46 8.89
N PHE A 214 -9.27 5.36 7.98
CA PHE A 214 -9.50 5.20 6.56
C PHE A 214 -8.82 3.94 6.03
N CYS A 215 -9.60 3.12 5.33
CA CYS A 215 -9.14 1.90 4.68
C CYS A 215 -10.01 1.62 3.45
N THR A 216 -9.40 1.53 2.29
CA THR A 216 -10.12 1.27 1.04
C THR A 216 -10.73 -0.14 0.98
N ILE A 217 -10.09 -1.12 1.62
CA ILE A 217 -10.65 -2.48 1.74
C ILE A 217 -11.81 -2.49 2.73
N GLY A 218 -11.64 -1.80 3.87
CA GLY A 218 -12.72 -1.60 4.84
C GLY A 218 -13.93 -0.88 4.24
N ALA A 219 -13.71 0.05 3.32
CA ALA A 219 -14.78 0.75 2.61
C ALA A 219 -15.70 -0.23 1.86
N PHE A 220 -15.14 -1.11 1.05
CA PHE A 220 -15.94 -2.11 0.34
C PHE A 220 -16.56 -3.13 1.29
N ARG A 221 -15.80 -3.63 2.27
CA ARG A 221 -16.30 -4.59 3.25
C ARG A 221 -17.50 -4.03 4.02
N ASN A 222 -17.40 -2.83 4.56
CA ASN A 222 -18.47 -2.22 5.35
C ASN A 222 -19.70 -1.92 4.50
N PHE A 223 -19.49 -1.47 3.25
CA PHE A 223 -20.58 -1.23 2.32
C PHE A 223 -21.35 -2.52 1.99
N VAL A 224 -20.65 -3.62 1.74
CA VAL A 224 -21.28 -4.91 1.41
C VAL A 224 -22.00 -5.52 2.62
N LEU A 225 -21.35 -5.53 3.80
CA LEU A 225 -21.89 -6.21 4.97
C LEU A 225 -22.97 -5.39 5.70
N PHE A 226 -22.78 -4.08 5.80
CA PHE A 226 -23.58 -3.21 6.67
C PHE A 226 -24.30 -2.09 5.92
N ARG A 227 -24.14 -2.00 4.60
CA ARG A 227 -24.61 -0.86 3.78
C ARG A 227 -24.08 0.49 4.29
N ASP A 228 -22.95 0.47 4.99
CA ASP A 228 -22.31 1.67 5.53
C ASP A 228 -21.33 2.24 4.50
N ALA A 229 -21.67 3.45 3.99
CA ALA A 229 -20.84 4.17 3.03
C ALA A 229 -19.83 5.14 3.68
N HIS A 230 -19.68 5.15 5.02
CA HIS A 230 -18.83 6.10 5.73
C HIS A 230 -17.38 6.13 5.19
N LEU A 231 -16.74 4.96 5.07
CA LEU A 231 -15.40 4.86 4.49
C LEU A 231 -15.42 4.98 2.96
N LEU A 232 -16.49 4.53 2.28
CA LEU A 232 -16.62 4.61 0.83
C LEU A 232 -16.68 6.06 0.35
N ASN A 233 -17.33 6.94 1.08
CA ASN A 233 -17.34 8.38 0.79
C ASN A 233 -15.91 8.96 0.81
N GLY A 234 -15.01 8.45 1.64
CA GLY A 234 -13.59 8.79 1.62
C GLY A 234 -12.88 8.33 0.35
N VAL A 235 -13.21 7.14 -0.18
CA VAL A 235 -12.68 6.66 -1.47
C VAL A 235 -13.18 7.53 -2.63
N ILE A 236 -14.46 7.89 -2.62
CA ILE A 236 -15.03 8.80 -3.62
C ILE A 236 -14.35 10.18 -3.55
N ALA A 237 -14.16 10.72 -2.35
CA ALA A 237 -13.44 11.98 -2.14
C ALA A 237 -12.00 11.89 -2.68
N LEU A 238 -11.29 10.78 -2.45
CA LEU A 238 -9.95 10.57 -3.00
C LEU A 238 -9.95 10.70 -4.53
N ILE A 239 -10.85 10.00 -5.22
CA ILE A 239 -10.93 10.03 -6.69
C ILE A 239 -11.28 11.43 -7.20
N VAL A 240 -12.29 12.07 -6.62
CA VAL A 240 -12.77 13.38 -7.04
C VAL A 240 -11.68 14.45 -6.85
N PHE A 241 -11.06 14.51 -5.67
CA PHE A 241 -10.01 15.48 -5.40
C PHE A 241 -8.73 15.21 -6.18
N ALA A 242 -8.41 13.93 -6.46
CA ALA A 242 -7.32 13.60 -7.38
C ALA A 242 -7.61 14.08 -8.80
N ALA A 243 -8.83 13.91 -9.29
CA ALA A 243 -9.22 14.38 -10.63
C ALA A 243 -9.15 15.91 -10.73
N ILE A 244 -9.70 16.62 -9.74
CA ILE A 244 -9.64 18.09 -9.69
C ILE A 244 -8.19 18.57 -9.65
N THR A 245 -7.37 18.00 -8.75
CA THR A 245 -5.97 18.42 -8.60
C THR A 245 -5.14 18.12 -9.84
N ASN A 246 -5.30 16.91 -10.45
CA ASN A 246 -4.62 16.58 -11.70
C ASN A 246 -5.04 17.52 -12.86
N ALA A 247 -6.33 17.86 -12.94
CA ALA A 247 -6.82 18.79 -13.96
C ALA A 247 -6.24 20.20 -13.78
N LEU A 248 -6.19 20.71 -12.53
CA LEU A 248 -5.61 22.03 -12.23
C LEU A 248 -4.10 22.08 -12.49
N LEU A 249 -3.38 20.96 -12.31
CA LEU A 249 -1.94 20.87 -12.53
C LEU A 249 -1.56 20.46 -13.97
N GLY A 250 -2.53 20.27 -14.87
CA GLY A 250 -2.27 19.83 -16.23
C GLY A 250 -1.77 18.38 -16.36
N GLN A 251 -2.00 17.54 -15.34
CA GLN A 251 -1.60 16.12 -15.29
C GLN A 251 -2.73 15.16 -15.62
N PHE A 252 -3.95 15.65 -15.87
CA PHE A 252 -5.11 14.81 -16.18
C PHE A 252 -5.04 14.30 -17.62
N HIS A 253 -4.99 12.98 -17.80
CA HIS A 253 -4.86 12.32 -19.09
C HIS A 253 -5.91 11.22 -19.25
N LEU A 254 -7.06 11.59 -19.84
CA LEU A 254 -8.16 10.65 -20.00
C LEU A 254 -7.89 9.66 -21.13
N GLY A 255 -7.91 8.38 -20.83
CA GLY A 255 -7.80 7.32 -21.85
C GLY A 255 -7.24 6.01 -21.34
N PHE A 256 -7.03 5.11 -22.28
CA PHE A 256 -6.50 3.76 -22.05
C PHE A 256 -5.04 3.61 -22.49
N GLU A 257 -4.54 4.54 -23.32
CA GLU A 257 -3.23 4.45 -23.93
C GLU A 257 -2.25 5.46 -23.34
N LYS A 258 -0.96 5.12 -23.37
CA LYS A 258 0.15 5.98 -22.93
C LYS A 258 0.04 6.46 -21.48
N GLN A 259 -0.64 5.67 -20.64
CA GLN A 259 -0.77 6.02 -19.23
C GLN A 259 0.55 5.81 -18.48
N PRO A 260 0.95 6.74 -17.59
CA PRO A 260 2.21 6.65 -16.88
C PRO A 260 2.32 5.40 -16.02
N ILE A 261 3.36 4.60 -16.27
CA ILE A 261 3.68 3.38 -15.49
C ILE A 261 2.45 2.46 -15.35
N ALA A 262 1.78 2.18 -16.46
CA ALA A 262 0.62 1.29 -16.56
C ALA A 262 0.77 0.41 -17.81
N HIS A 263 0.18 -0.77 -17.80
CA HIS A 263 0.07 -1.66 -18.96
C HIS A 263 -1.40 -1.96 -19.27
N ASN A 264 -1.66 -2.40 -20.51
CA ASN A 264 -3.02 -2.62 -21.05
C ASN A 264 -3.48 -4.09 -20.97
N ASP A 265 -2.81 -4.94 -20.20
CA ASP A 265 -3.23 -6.33 -19.98
C ASP A 265 -4.38 -6.38 -18.96
N TYR A 266 -5.60 -6.10 -19.43
CA TYR A 266 -6.78 -5.93 -18.54
C TYR A 266 -7.10 -7.18 -17.74
N LEU A 267 -6.91 -8.39 -18.31
CA LEU A 267 -7.12 -9.65 -17.59
C LEU A 267 -6.18 -9.74 -16.38
N TYR A 268 -4.91 -9.43 -16.59
CA TYR A 268 -3.93 -9.48 -15.51
C TYR A 268 -4.07 -8.31 -14.53
N ASN A 269 -4.52 -7.14 -14.97
CA ASN A 269 -4.94 -6.05 -14.10
C ASN A 269 -6.08 -6.49 -13.16
N PHE A 270 -7.09 -7.20 -13.69
CA PHE A 270 -8.20 -7.75 -12.91
C PHE A 270 -7.72 -8.84 -11.94
N LEU A 271 -7.05 -9.90 -12.45
CA LEU A 271 -6.65 -11.06 -11.63
C LEU A 271 -5.64 -10.70 -10.54
N SER A 272 -4.67 -9.85 -10.84
CA SER A 272 -3.67 -9.43 -9.87
C SER A 272 -4.27 -8.60 -8.74
N MET A 273 -5.21 -7.70 -9.07
CA MET A 273 -5.91 -6.93 -8.06
C MET A 273 -6.98 -7.74 -7.33
N ALA A 274 -7.54 -8.80 -7.94
CA ALA A 274 -8.38 -9.77 -7.23
C ALA A 274 -7.56 -10.53 -6.17
N LEU A 275 -6.35 -10.97 -6.50
CA LEU A 275 -5.43 -11.55 -5.53
C LEU A 275 -5.09 -10.55 -4.41
N CYS A 276 -4.77 -9.29 -4.77
CA CYS A 276 -4.53 -8.22 -3.79
C CYS A 276 -5.73 -8.03 -2.86
N GLY A 277 -6.94 -7.91 -3.42
CA GLY A 277 -8.18 -7.74 -2.67
C GLY A 277 -8.42 -8.87 -1.67
N LEU A 278 -8.18 -10.11 -2.10
CA LEU A 278 -8.27 -11.28 -1.24
C LEU A 278 -7.23 -11.24 -0.12
N CYS A 279 -5.95 -11.03 -0.44
CA CYS A 279 -4.88 -10.92 0.56
C CYS A 279 -5.14 -9.80 1.58
N PHE A 280 -5.59 -8.63 1.12
CA PHE A 280 -5.88 -7.49 2.00
C PHE A 280 -7.12 -7.71 2.86
N ALA A 281 -8.14 -8.38 2.34
CA ALA A 281 -9.33 -8.73 3.11
C ALA A 281 -8.99 -9.75 4.21
N LEU A 282 -8.22 -10.79 3.89
CA LEU A 282 -7.76 -11.80 4.86
C LEU A 282 -6.73 -11.22 5.85
N GLY A 283 -5.83 -10.33 5.39
CA GLY A 283 -4.80 -9.68 6.20
C GLY A 283 -5.28 -8.50 7.04
N GLY A 284 -6.53 -8.05 6.84
CA GLY A 284 -7.17 -7.02 7.67
C GLY A 284 -6.98 -5.57 7.22
N GLY A 285 -6.50 -5.30 5.98
CA GLY A 285 -6.43 -3.95 5.43
C GLY A 285 -5.46 -3.78 4.27
N CYS A 286 -5.60 -2.67 3.54
CA CYS A 286 -4.69 -2.31 2.45
C CYS A 286 -3.28 -1.95 2.96
N PRO A 287 -2.26 -1.89 2.09
CA PRO A 287 -0.88 -1.58 2.50
C PRO A 287 -0.75 -0.27 3.29
N GLY A 288 -1.45 0.78 2.87
CA GLY A 288 -1.46 2.04 3.60
C GLY A 288 -2.03 1.91 5.01
N LYS A 289 -3.10 1.14 5.20
CA LYS A 289 -3.66 0.86 6.54
C LYS A 289 -2.70 0.03 7.39
N GLN A 290 -1.97 -0.92 6.79
CA GLN A 290 -0.96 -1.69 7.52
C GLN A 290 0.18 -0.79 8.04
N LEU A 291 0.66 0.16 7.22
CA LEU A 291 1.67 1.13 7.64
C LEU A 291 1.18 2.06 8.76
N VAL A 292 -0.06 2.55 8.66
CA VAL A 292 -0.69 3.35 9.74
C VAL A 292 -0.79 2.53 11.04
N ASN A 293 -1.19 1.27 10.94
CA ASN A 293 -1.28 0.39 12.10
C ASN A 293 0.08 0.12 12.75
N ILE A 294 1.19 0.11 11.99
CA ILE A 294 2.55 0.04 12.56
C ILE A 294 2.79 1.26 13.45
N GLY A 295 2.40 2.45 13.02
CA GLY A 295 2.45 3.66 13.84
C GLY A 295 1.59 3.58 15.12
N GLU A 296 0.51 2.76 15.11
CA GLU A 296 -0.33 2.48 16.29
C GLU A 296 0.25 1.37 17.22
N GLY A 297 1.42 0.81 16.89
CA GLY A 297 2.07 -0.27 17.66
C GLY A 297 1.61 -1.69 17.29
N ASN A 298 1.05 -1.90 16.10
CA ASN A 298 0.56 -3.20 15.66
C ASN A 298 1.66 -4.00 14.95
N ASN A 299 2.22 -5.01 15.65
CA ASN A 299 3.27 -5.87 15.12
C ASN A 299 2.75 -6.90 14.08
N ASP A 300 1.48 -7.27 14.12
CA ASP A 300 0.87 -8.12 13.10
C ASP A 300 0.86 -7.41 11.74
N SER A 301 0.65 -6.09 11.74
CA SER A 301 0.76 -5.25 10.54
C SER A 301 2.23 -5.11 10.07
N ALA A 302 3.19 -5.06 11.00
CA ALA A 302 4.61 -5.07 10.66
C ALA A 302 5.03 -6.37 9.95
N LEU A 303 4.52 -7.52 10.40
CA LEU A 303 4.76 -8.82 9.75
C LEU A 303 4.14 -8.87 8.35
N PHE A 304 2.95 -8.30 8.16
CA PHE A 304 2.35 -8.19 6.83
C PHE A 304 3.21 -7.34 5.89
N VAL A 305 3.69 -6.18 6.36
CA VAL A 305 4.57 -5.29 5.59
C VAL A 305 5.93 -5.94 5.33
N LEU A 306 6.49 -6.70 6.28
CA LEU A 306 7.68 -7.52 6.06
C LEU A 306 7.45 -8.53 4.93
N GLY A 307 6.31 -9.22 4.92
CA GLY A 307 5.90 -10.07 3.80
C GLY A 307 5.87 -9.31 2.46
N MET A 308 5.37 -8.07 2.46
CA MET A 308 5.38 -7.24 1.25
C MET A 308 6.80 -6.88 0.79
N LEU A 309 7.72 -6.58 1.70
CA LEU A 309 9.14 -6.33 1.35
C LEU A 309 9.80 -7.57 0.75
N LEU A 310 9.56 -8.75 1.33
CA LEU A 310 10.03 -10.03 0.78
C LEU A 310 9.41 -10.34 -0.59
N GLY A 311 8.11 -10.04 -0.77
CA GLY A 311 7.43 -10.15 -2.05
C GLY A 311 8.02 -9.22 -3.12
N ALA A 312 8.42 -8.00 -2.74
CA ALA A 312 9.09 -7.07 -3.64
C ALA A 312 10.47 -7.59 -4.07
N ALA A 313 11.24 -8.12 -3.11
CA ALA A 313 12.52 -8.77 -3.38
C ALA A 313 12.35 -9.92 -4.37
N ALA A 314 11.41 -10.85 -4.10
CA ALA A 314 11.15 -11.98 -4.98
C ALA A 314 10.69 -11.53 -6.37
N ALA A 315 9.77 -10.54 -6.45
CA ALA A 315 9.24 -10.05 -7.72
C ALA A 315 10.35 -9.55 -8.66
N HIS A 316 11.33 -8.83 -8.14
CA HIS A 316 12.38 -8.26 -8.96
C HIS A 316 13.58 -9.20 -9.18
N ASN A 317 13.95 -10.03 -8.19
CA ASN A 317 15.04 -10.97 -8.34
C ASN A 317 14.69 -12.17 -9.24
N PHE A 318 13.41 -12.56 -9.30
CA PHE A 318 12.94 -13.68 -10.14
C PHE A 318 12.13 -13.22 -11.38
N GLY A 319 12.05 -11.93 -11.65
CA GLY A 319 11.38 -11.40 -12.84
C GLY A 319 9.85 -11.59 -12.84
N PHE A 320 9.20 -11.53 -11.68
CA PHE A 320 7.73 -11.66 -11.55
C PHE A 320 7.01 -10.30 -11.62
N ALA A 321 7.71 -9.18 -11.52
CA ALA A 321 7.13 -7.86 -11.61
C ALA A 321 6.80 -7.49 -13.06
N ALA A 322 5.63 -6.89 -13.27
CA ALA A 322 5.28 -6.31 -14.56
C ALA A 322 6.05 -5.01 -14.84
N ALA A 323 6.03 -4.61 -16.09
CA ALA A 323 6.54 -3.33 -16.59
C ALA A 323 5.43 -2.62 -17.39
N PRO A 324 5.58 -1.32 -17.73
CA PRO A 324 4.64 -0.65 -18.61
C PRO A 324 4.46 -1.31 -19.98
N THR A 325 5.43 -2.12 -20.39
CA THR A 325 5.41 -2.90 -21.64
C THR A 325 4.56 -4.17 -21.56
N GLY A 326 4.09 -4.57 -20.37
CA GLY A 326 3.26 -5.76 -20.17
C GLY A 326 3.71 -6.61 -18.98
N VAL A 327 3.09 -7.78 -18.86
CA VAL A 327 3.32 -8.74 -17.78
C VAL A 327 4.34 -9.82 -18.15
N PRO A 328 5.12 -10.36 -17.19
CA PRO A 328 6.03 -11.48 -17.45
C PRO A 328 5.30 -12.79 -17.78
N THR A 329 5.98 -13.70 -18.48
CA THR A 329 5.46 -15.01 -18.85
C THR A 329 5.03 -15.86 -17.64
N PHE A 330 5.68 -15.69 -16.50
CA PHE A 330 5.38 -16.44 -15.26
C PHE A 330 4.16 -15.92 -14.51
N THR A 331 3.56 -14.80 -14.92
CA THR A 331 2.41 -14.17 -14.24
C THR A 331 1.26 -15.13 -13.91
N PRO A 332 0.79 -16.01 -14.82
CA PRO A 332 -0.30 -16.96 -14.50
C PRO A 332 0.03 -17.88 -13.33
N TYR A 333 1.26 -18.38 -13.27
CA TYR A 333 1.69 -19.31 -12.23
C TYR A 333 1.82 -18.60 -10.88
N VAL A 334 2.33 -17.37 -10.87
CA VAL A 334 2.45 -16.55 -9.66
C VAL A 334 1.07 -16.24 -9.08
N LEU A 335 0.11 -15.88 -9.94
CA LEU A 335 -1.26 -15.59 -9.51
C LEU A 335 -1.96 -16.85 -8.99
N LEU A 336 -1.81 -17.99 -9.71
CA LEU A 336 -2.36 -19.26 -9.27
C LEU A 336 -1.81 -19.68 -7.91
N ALA A 337 -0.50 -19.63 -7.72
CA ALA A 337 0.14 -19.90 -6.43
C ALA A 337 -0.39 -19.00 -5.32
N GLY A 338 -0.56 -17.70 -5.61
CA GLY A 338 -1.11 -16.74 -4.66
C GLY A 338 -2.54 -17.09 -4.24
N PHE A 339 -3.43 -17.41 -5.18
CA PHE A 339 -4.79 -17.83 -4.85
C PHE A 339 -4.82 -19.13 -4.07
N VAL A 340 -4.01 -20.14 -4.45
CA VAL A 340 -3.92 -21.42 -3.73
C VAL A 340 -3.47 -21.20 -2.28
N VAL A 341 -2.43 -20.39 -2.06
CA VAL A 341 -1.95 -20.10 -0.70
C VAL A 341 -2.98 -19.31 0.11
N CYS A 342 -3.66 -18.32 -0.48
CA CYS A 342 -4.74 -17.60 0.18
C CYS A 342 -5.88 -18.52 0.61
N LEU A 343 -6.30 -19.44 -0.25
CA LEU A 343 -7.33 -20.43 0.06
C LEU A 343 -6.86 -21.41 1.13
N TYR A 344 -5.63 -21.90 1.04
CA TYR A 344 -5.04 -22.77 2.07
C TYR A 344 -5.05 -22.07 3.45
N ILE A 345 -4.57 -20.82 3.52
CA ILE A 345 -4.60 -20.02 4.74
C ILE A 345 -6.04 -19.86 5.25
N ALA A 346 -6.99 -19.59 4.36
CA ALA A 346 -8.38 -19.38 4.75
C ALA A 346 -9.07 -20.64 5.28
N PHE A 347 -8.73 -21.81 4.77
CA PHE A 347 -9.33 -23.07 5.23
C PHE A 347 -8.64 -23.66 6.46
N THR A 348 -7.36 -23.34 6.70
CA THR A 348 -6.59 -23.84 7.85
C THR A 348 -6.70 -22.94 9.08
N ASN A 349 -6.98 -21.62 8.90
CA ASN A 349 -7.16 -20.67 9.99
C ASN A 349 -8.65 -20.38 10.19
N LYS A 350 -9.30 -21.19 11.04
CA LYS A 350 -10.70 -20.97 11.43
C LYS A 350 -10.77 -20.50 12.86
N SER A 351 -11.76 -19.64 13.19
CA SER A 351 -12.10 -19.37 14.58
C SER A 351 -12.59 -20.69 15.20
N GLU A 352 -11.99 -21.09 16.33
CA GLU A 352 -12.62 -22.06 17.21
C GLU A 352 -14.00 -21.47 17.57
N ALA A 353 -15.07 -22.25 17.31
CA ALA A 353 -16.45 -21.85 17.53
C ALA A 353 -16.73 -21.70 19.01
#